data_688d5bd608f46833f7403a64240b38dc
#
_entry.id   688d5bd608f46833f7403a64240b38dc
#
_cell.length_a   1.000
_cell.length_b   1.000
_cell.length_c   1.000
_cell.angle_alpha   90.00
_cell.angle_beta   90.00
_cell.angle_gamma   90.00
#
_symmetry.space_group_name_H-M   'P 1'
#
loop_
_entity.id
_entity.type
_entity.pdbx_description
1 polymer ?
#
loop_
_entity_poly.entity_id
_entity_poly.type
_entity_poly.pdbx_seq_one_letter_code
_entity_poly.pdbx_strand_id
1 'polypeptide(L)'
;MRIEILTEDKSGSVVIEKLVRQICLAEGIDADLYVRPHRGCGSLPMDWSERPHKFASALLELLPAKCRAYNAALKGTDAVLIVVMDSDDHDPEDLKKELSLVCRKYAPDIKYVIGLCVEEVESWLLGDHQAIEKAYPYYDKKALEEYKQDSICGTWETLCKVVCPDTYERIIDIGYPAIGEYKARWSKAISRYLLPENNISPSFKNFRKTFIYSVKLDKEPVKRPKVHTRTF
;
A
#
# COMPACT_ATOMS: atom_id res chain seq x y z
N MET A 1 17.19 4.38 -8.16
CA MET A 1 16.03 3.46 -8.39
C MET A 1 14.77 4.27 -8.62
N ARG A 2 13.89 3.84 -9.54
CA ARG A 2 12.57 4.46 -9.74
C ARG A 2 11.47 3.60 -9.10
N ILE A 3 10.59 4.21 -8.30
CA ILE A 3 9.47 3.52 -7.66
C ILE A 3 8.17 4.19 -8.09
N GLU A 4 7.36 3.46 -8.88
CA GLU A 4 6.00 3.87 -9.23
C GLU A 4 5.01 3.25 -8.25
N ILE A 5 4.19 4.07 -7.62
CA ILE A 5 3.23 3.65 -6.59
C ILE A 5 1.83 3.96 -7.06
N LEU A 6 1.02 2.94 -7.25
CA LEU A 6 -0.41 3.05 -7.55
C LEU A 6 -1.20 2.85 -6.27
N THR A 7 -2.09 3.77 -5.95
CA THR A 7 -2.97 3.71 -4.77
C THR A 7 -4.41 3.92 -5.18
N GLU A 8 -5.32 3.40 -4.38
CA GLU A 8 -6.75 3.48 -4.63
C GLU A 8 -7.27 4.91 -4.59
N ASP A 9 -6.80 5.68 -3.61
CA ASP A 9 -7.27 7.05 -3.40
C ASP A 9 -6.16 8.01 -2.99
N LYS A 10 -6.54 9.27 -2.80
CA LYS A 10 -5.63 10.35 -2.44
C LYS A 10 -5.26 10.36 -0.95
N SER A 11 -6.16 9.91 -0.07
CA SER A 11 -5.90 9.86 1.38
C SER A 11 -4.91 8.75 1.72
N GLY A 12 -5.12 7.55 1.19
CA GLY A 12 -4.19 6.43 1.29
C GLY A 12 -2.82 6.74 0.69
N SER A 13 -2.78 7.50 -0.42
CA SER A 13 -1.50 7.84 -1.06
C SER A 13 -0.53 8.58 -0.13
N VAL A 14 -1.04 9.42 0.77
CA VAL A 14 -0.21 10.17 1.75
C VAL A 14 0.45 9.21 2.74
N VAL A 15 -0.30 8.21 3.22
CA VAL A 15 0.18 7.18 4.14
C VAL A 15 1.25 6.32 3.47
N ILE A 16 0.93 5.81 2.28
CA ILE A 16 1.80 4.89 1.53
C ILE A 16 3.11 5.59 1.12
N GLU A 17 3.04 6.81 0.58
CA GLU A 17 4.24 7.57 0.24
C GLU A 17 5.16 7.74 1.44
N LYS A 18 4.59 8.13 2.59
CA LYS A 18 5.37 8.32 3.83
C LYS A 18 6.04 7.03 4.27
N LEU A 19 5.30 5.91 4.31
CA LEU A 19 5.84 4.62 4.74
C LEU A 19 6.91 4.11 3.78
N VAL A 20 6.70 4.15 2.46
CA VAL A 20 7.70 3.74 1.47
C VAL A 20 8.95 4.60 1.55
N ARG A 21 8.80 5.92 1.69
CA ARG A 21 9.93 6.84 1.86
C ARG A 21 10.75 6.52 3.12
N GLN A 22 10.10 6.25 4.25
CA GLN A 22 10.77 5.89 5.49
C GLN A 22 11.48 4.53 5.38
N ILE A 23 10.86 3.55 4.71
CA ILE A 23 11.52 2.25 4.44
C ILE A 23 12.77 2.48 3.59
N CYS A 24 12.69 3.27 2.51
CA CYS A 24 13.85 3.58 1.67
C CYS A 24 14.98 4.23 2.48
N LEU A 25 14.66 5.21 3.34
CA LEU A 25 15.65 5.87 4.19
C LEU A 25 16.31 4.88 5.17
N ALA A 26 15.50 4.07 5.87
CA ALA A 26 16.00 3.09 6.85
C ALA A 26 16.89 2.01 6.22
N GLU A 27 16.58 1.62 4.97
CA GLU A 27 17.28 0.55 4.24
C GLU A 27 18.41 1.05 3.33
N GLY A 28 18.68 2.39 3.32
CA GLY A 28 19.70 3.01 2.47
C GLY A 28 19.41 2.86 0.97
N ILE A 29 18.12 2.87 0.59
CA ILE A 29 17.67 2.79 -0.80
C ILE A 29 17.55 4.21 -1.35
N ASP A 30 18.40 4.55 -2.31
CA ASP A 30 18.27 5.81 -3.07
C ASP A 30 17.23 5.64 -4.17
N ALA A 31 16.10 6.34 -4.04
CA ALA A 31 14.95 6.16 -4.92
C ALA A 31 14.13 7.44 -5.14
N ASP A 32 13.67 7.59 -6.38
CA ASP A 32 12.66 8.58 -6.76
C ASP A 32 11.27 7.92 -6.71
N LEU A 33 10.37 8.48 -5.89
CA LEU A 33 9.01 7.98 -5.71
C LEU A 33 8.01 8.79 -6.56
N TYR A 34 7.20 8.07 -7.33
CA TYR A 34 6.12 8.62 -8.16
C TYR A 34 4.79 8.02 -7.72
N VAL A 35 4.02 8.77 -6.94
CA VAL A 35 2.73 8.32 -6.40
C VAL A 35 1.58 8.71 -7.32
N ARG A 36 0.73 7.75 -7.64
CA ARG A 36 -0.40 7.86 -8.57
C ARG A 36 -1.71 7.43 -7.88
N PRO A 37 -2.40 8.34 -7.20
CA PRO A 37 -3.72 8.04 -6.65
C PRO A 37 -4.76 7.91 -7.77
N HIS A 38 -5.75 7.05 -7.55
CA HIS A 38 -6.89 6.82 -8.42
C HIS A 38 -8.17 7.38 -7.79
N ARG A 39 -9.32 7.05 -8.37
CA ARG A 39 -10.63 7.42 -7.85
C ARG A 39 -11.40 6.18 -7.44
N GLY A 40 -10.96 5.56 -6.35
CA GLY A 40 -11.51 4.34 -5.79
C GLY A 40 -10.91 3.07 -6.40
N CYS A 41 -11.36 1.92 -5.87
CA CYS A 41 -10.94 0.60 -6.25
C CYS A 41 -11.41 0.22 -7.67
N GLY A 42 -12.70 0.33 -7.95
CA GLY A 42 -13.32 -0.20 -9.17
C GLY A 42 -13.29 -1.73 -9.21
N SER A 43 -13.32 -2.28 -10.43
CA SER A 43 -13.20 -3.72 -10.65
C SER A 43 -12.29 -4.02 -11.85
N LEU A 44 -11.66 -5.19 -11.85
CA LEU A 44 -10.89 -5.62 -13.02
C LEU A 44 -11.83 -5.80 -14.23
N PRO A 45 -11.43 -5.34 -15.44
CA PRO A 45 -12.22 -5.55 -16.64
C PRO A 45 -12.33 -7.05 -16.97
N MET A 46 -13.40 -7.47 -17.62
CA MET A 46 -13.58 -8.88 -18.03
C MET A 46 -12.49 -9.33 -19.00
N ASP A 47 -12.10 -8.47 -19.93
CA ASP A 47 -10.94 -8.69 -20.80
C ASP A 47 -9.82 -7.70 -20.44
N TRP A 48 -8.77 -8.23 -19.84
CA TRP A 48 -7.59 -7.46 -19.43
C TRP A 48 -6.75 -6.95 -20.61
N SER A 49 -6.98 -7.45 -21.84
CA SER A 49 -6.25 -7.03 -23.04
C SER A 49 -6.81 -5.75 -23.64
N GLU A 50 -8.07 -5.44 -23.37
CA GLU A 50 -8.74 -4.27 -23.90
C GLU A 50 -8.17 -2.94 -23.38
N ARG A 51 -8.46 -1.88 -24.12
CA ARG A 51 -8.17 -0.52 -23.67
C ARG A 51 -9.20 -0.12 -22.62
N PRO A 52 -8.77 0.54 -21.52
CA PRO A 52 -9.72 1.06 -20.55
C PRO A 52 -10.75 2.00 -21.21
N HIS A 53 -11.94 2.01 -20.66
CA HIS A 53 -12.95 2.98 -21.06
C HIS A 53 -12.41 4.41 -20.87
N LYS A 54 -12.78 5.34 -21.75
CA LYS A 54 -12.27 6.74 -21.74
C LYS A 54 -12.51 7.49 -20.42
N PHE A 55 -13.48 7.06 -19.63
CA PHE A 55 -13.80 7.63 -18.30
C PHE A 55 -13.29 6.77 -17.14
N ALA A 56 -12.59 5.67 -17.41
CA ALA A 56 -12.01 4.85 -16.36
C ALA A 56 -11.05 5.67 -15.50
N SER A 57 -11.22 5.59 -14.19
CA SER A 57 -10.44 6.36 -13.23
C SER A 57 -10.09 5.58 -11.97
N ALA A 58 -10.73 4.44 -11.74
CA ALA A 58 -10.48 3.56 -10.63
C ALA A 58 -9.24 2.68 -10.86
N LEU A 59 -8.63 2.23 -9.76
CA LEU A 59 -7.36 1.53 -9.79
C LEU A 59 -7.43 0.23 -10.62
N LEU A 60 -8.38 -0.64 -10.31
CA LEU A 60 -8.48 -1.96 -10.94
C LEU A 60 -8.89 -1.88 -12.41
N GLU A 61 -9.76 -0.93 -12.78
CA GLU A 61 -10.13 -0.68 -14.18
C GLU A 61 -8.90 -0.35 -15.04
N LEU A 62 -7.93 0.35 -14.47
CA LEU A 62 -6.74 0.84 -15.17
C LEU A 62 -5.54 -0.09 -15.03
N LEU A 63 -5.53 -1.00 -14.05
CA LEU A 63 -4.35 -1.77 -13.67
C LEU A 63 -3.73 -2.57 -14.83
N PRO A 64 -4.48 -3.33 -15.66
CA PRO A 64 -3.88 -4.07 -16.76
C PRO A 64 -3.20 -3.16 -17.80
N ALA A 65 -3.83 -2.03 -18.11
CA ALA A 65 -3.25 -1.06 -19.06
C ALA A 65 -2.02 -0.35 -18.49
N LYS A 66 -2.05 -0.01 -17.20
CA LYS A 66 -0.90 0.60 -16.50
C LYS A 66 0.26 -0.38 -16.43
N CYS A 67 0.02 -1.66 -16.12
CA CYS A 67 1.05 -2.69 -16.16
C CYS A 67 1.72 -2.76 -17.53
N ARG A 68 0.95 -2.78 -18.63
CA ARG A 68 1.52 -2.74 -20.00
C ARG A 68 2.38 -1.50 -20.23
N ALA A 69 1.87 -0.34 -19.84
CA ALA A 69 2.56 0.94 -20.05
C ALA A 69 3.86 1.02 -19.26
N TYR A 70 3.84 0.63 -17.97
CA TYR A 70 5.03 0.61 -17.14
C TYR A 70 6.03 -0.44 -17.61
N ASN A 71 5.58 -1.62 -18.01
CA ASN A 71 6.48 -2.64 -18.59
C ASN A 71 7.23 -2.09 -19.79
N ALA A 72 6.52 -1.46 -20.72
CA ALA A 72 7.13 -0.87 -21.91
C ALA A 72 8.10 0.28 -21.59
N ALA A 73 7.74 1.13 -20.61
CA ALA A 73 8.52 2.32 -20.27
C ALA A 73 9.72 2.03 -19.38
N LEU A 74 9.65 1.00 -18.53
CA LEU A 74 10.64 0.75 -17.45
C LEU A 74 11.43 -0.55 -17.64
N LYS A 75 11.15 -1.33 -18.67
CA LYS A 75 11.93 -2.53 -19.00
C LYS A 75 13.42 -2.23 -19.09
N GLY A 76 14.24 -3.02 -18.40
CA GLY A 76 15.69 -2.87 -18.38
C GLY A 76 16.20 -1.72 -17.53
N THR A 77 15.33 -1.04 -16.78
CA THR A 77 15.73 -0.01 -15.80
C THR A 77 15.65 -0.54 -14.37
N ASP A 78 16.33 0.13 -13.43
CA ASP A 78 16.22 -0.16 -12.00
C ASP A 78 14.91 0.47 -11.47
N ALA A 79 13.79 -0.24 -11.67
CA ALA A 79 12.46 0.22 -11.30
C ALA A 79 11.63 -0.86 -10.61
N VAL A 80 10.69 -0.40 -9.75
CA VAL A 80 9.69 -1.24 -9.07
C VAL A 80 8.32 -0.60 -9.21
N LEU A 81 7.32 -1.40 -9.57
CA LEU A 81 5.92 -1.03 -9.54
C LEU A 81 5.30 -1.51 -8.20
N ILE A 82 4.79 -0.60 -7.41
CA ILE A 82 4.05 -0.90 -6.18
C ILE A 82 2.56 -0.65 -6.42
N VAL A 83 1.73 -1.61 -6.06
CA VAL A 83 0.27 -1.49 -6.06
C VAL A 83 -0.19 -1.66 -4.62
N VAL A 84 -0.80 -0.64 -4.04
CA VAL A 84 -1.37 -0.70 -2.69
C VAL A 84 -2.82 -0.28 -2.73
N MET A 85 -3.67 -1.09 -2.13
CA MET A 85 -5.09 -0.84 -2.04
C MET A 85 -5.71 -1.48 -0.80
N ASP A 86 -6.93 -1.10 -0.51
CA ASP A 86 -7.75 -1.66 0.53
C ASP A 86 -8.29 -3.03 0.08
N SER A 87 -8.44 -3.97 1.01
CA SER A 87 -9.07 -5.26 0.68
C SER A 87 -10.59 -5.22 0.75
N ASP A 88 -11.15 -4.19 1.39
CA ASP A 88 -12.57 -4.12 1.71
C ASP A 88 -13.08 -5.46 2.28
N ASP A 89 -14.15 -6.00 1.70
CA ASP A 89 -14.76 -7.29 2.07
C ASP A 89 -14.11 -8.50 1.37
N HIS A 90 -13.07 -8.30 0.55
CA HIS A 90 -12.43 -9.40 -0.17
C HIS A 90 -11.44 -10.16 0.73
N ASP A 91 -11.28 -11.46 0.46
CA ASP A 91 -10.16 -12.20 1.03
C ASP A 91 -8.83 -11.63 0.53
N PRO A 92 -7.94 -11.13 1.42
CA PRO A 92 -6.71 -10.47 1.00
C PRO A 92 -5.76 -11.38 0.21
N GLU A 93 -5.73 -12.68 0.50
CA GLU A 93 -4.85 -13.61 -0.21
C GLU A 93 -5.35 -13.89 -1.62
N ASP A 94 -6.66 -13.99 -1.82
CA ASP A 94 -7.24 -14.20 -3.15
C ASP A 94 -7.14 -12.95 -4.01
N LEU A 95 -7.42 -11.78 -3.44
CA LEU A 95 -7.21 -10.49 -4.13
C LEU A 95 -5.74 -10.32 -4.54
N LYS A 96 -4.80 -10.63 -3.65
CA LYS A 96 -3.37 -10.57 -3.95
C LYS A 96 -2.94 -11.50 -5.07
N LYS A 97 -3.50 -12.73 -5.12
CA LYS A 97 -3.26 -13.67 -6.23
C LYS A 97 -3.73 -13.09 -7.55
N GLU A 98 -4.95 -12.53 -7.58
CA GLU A 98 -5.53 -11.93 -8.78
C GLU A 98 -4.68 -10.75 -9.29
N LEU A 99 -4.31 -9.81 -8.43
CA LEU A 99 -3.44 -8.68 -8.79
C LEU A 99 -2.06 -9.16 -9.27
N SER A 100 -1.51 -10.20 -8.65
CA SER A 100 -0.24 -10.81 -9.05
C SER A 100 -0.33 -11.45 -10.44
N LEU A 101 -1.47 -12.03 -10.81
CA LEU A 101 -1.71 -12.56 -12.15
C LEU A 101 -1.70 -11.44 -13.20
N VAL A 102 -2.35 -10.31 -12.93
CA VAL A 102 -2.33 -9.13 -13.80
C VAL A 102 -0.90 -8.62 -14.00
N CYS A 103 -0.17 -8.40 -12.89
CA CYS A 103 1.20 -7.89 -12.94
C CYS A 103 2.13 -8.85 -13.71
N ARG A 104 2.08 -10.14 -13.42
CA ARG A 104 2.88 -11.16 -14.15
C ARG A 104 2.59 -11.20 -15.64
N LYS A 105 1.31 -11.08 -16.02
CA LYS A 105 0.92 -11.15 -17.42
C LYS A 105 1.33 -9.90 -18.21
N TYR A 106 1.22 -8.71 -17.62
CA TYR A 106 1.35 -7.45 -18.33
C TYR A 106 2.56 -6.59 -17.95
N ALA A 107 3.26 -6.96 -16.88
CA ALA A 107 4.51 -6.32 -16.45
C ALA A 107 5.60 -7.35 -16.14
N PRO A 108 5.87 -8.34 -17.04
CA PRO A 108 6.80 -9.44 -16.76
C PRO A 108 8.27 -9.01 -16.65
N ASP A 109 8.62 -7.86 -17.23
CA ASP A 109 10.01 -7.40 -17.33
C ASP A 109 10.40 -6.41 -16.23
N ILE A 110 9.48 -6.06 -15.32
CA ILE A 110 9.74 -5.16 -14.20
C ILE A 110 9.35 -5.82 -12.87
N LYS A 111 10.03 -5.42 -11.81
CA LYS A 111 9.67 -5.86 -10.45
C LYS A 111 8.34 -5.24 -10.03
N TYR A 112 7.53 -6.01 -9.29
CA TYR A 112 6.32 -5.47 -8.69
C TYR A 112 6.15 -5.95 -7.25
N VAL A 113 5.44 -5.15 -6.46
CA VAL A 113 5.07 -5.45 -5.08
C VAL A 113 3.61 -5.09 -4.88
N ILE A 114 2.85 -6.00 -4.26
CA ILE A 114 1.44 -5.78 -3.92
C ILE A 114 1.34 -5.66 -2.41
N GLY A 115 0.78 -4.56 -1.95
CA GLY A 115 0.39 -4.31 -0.57
C GLY A 115 -1.14 -4.28 -0.48
N LEU A 116 -1.69 -5.03 0.47
CA LEU A 116 -3.11 -4.96 0.78
C LEU A 116 -3.27 -4.50 2.22
N CYS A 117 -3.97 -3.39 2.40
CA CYS A 117 -4.43 -2.95 3.70
C CYS A 117 -5.65 -3.81 4.04
N VAL A 118 -5.62 -4.53 5.17
CA VAL A 118 -6.78 -5.34 5.54
C VAL A 118 -7.93 -4.43 5.91
N GLU A 119 -9.07 -4.64 5.27
CA GLU A 119 -10.21 -3.76 5.21
C GLU A 119 -9.82 -2.42 4.57
N GLU A 120 -9.14 -1.54 5.28
CA GLU A 120 -8.81 -0.18 4.82
C GLU A 120 -7.40 0.27 5.26
N VAL A 121 -6.85 1.30 4.61
CA VAL A 121 -5.53 1.87 4.93
C VAL A 121 -5.42 2.35 6.39
N GLU A 122 -6.52 2.65 7.04
CA GLU A 122 -6.59 2.99 8.44
C GLU A 122 -6.04 1.88 9.35
N SER A 123 -6.06 0.61 8.91
CA SER A 123 -5.40 -0.50 9.63
C SER A 123 -3.89 -0.28 9.79
N TRP A 124 -3.24 0.31 8.78
CA TRP A 124 -1.83 0.65 8.86
C TRP A 124 -1.57 1.90 9.70
N LEU A 125 -2.53 2.83 9.80
CA LEU A 125 -2.45 3.94 10.75
C LEU A 125 -2.61 3.45 12.20
N LEU A 126 -3.60 2.59 12.46
CA LEU A 126 -3.83 1.95 13.75
C LEU A 126 -2.64 1.06 14.19
N GLY A 127 -1.83 0.61 13.25
CA GLY A 127 -0.64 -0.19 13.52
C GLY A 127 0.50 0.58 14.20
N ASP A 128 0.55 1.91 14.12
CA ASP A 128 1.60 2.72 14.76
C ASP A 128 1.00 3.56 15.91
N HIS A 129 0.90 2.94 17.09
CA HIS A 129 0.35 3.57 18.30
C HIS A 129 1.10 4.85 18.68
N GLN A 130 2.43 4.91 18.50
CA GLN A 130 3.23 6.09 18.84
C GLN A 130 2.94 7.26 17.88
N ALA A 131 2.67 6.97 16.61
CA ALA A 131 2.29 7.99 15.64
C ALA A 131 0.92 8.60 15.98
N ILE A 132 -0.04 7.77 16.41
CA ILE A 132 -1.35 8.23 16.88
C ILE A 132 -1.21 9.11 18.12
N GLU A 133 -0.49 8.66 19.15
CA GLU A 133 -0.26 9.41 20.39
C GLU A 133 0.35 10.80 20.11
N LYS A 134 1.32 10.87 19.22
CA LYS A 134 1.96 12.16 18.84
C LYS A 134 1.03 13.07 18.04
N ALA A 135 0.18 12.51 17.16
CA ALA A 135 -0.73 13.28 16.35
C ALA A 135 -1.97 13.75 17.12
N TYR A 136 -2.44 12.94 18.06
CA TYR A 136 -3.66 13.14 18.82
C TYR A 136 -3.42 12.90 20.32
N PRO A 137 -2.88 13.86 21.08
CA PRO A 137 -2.52 13.67 22.50
C PRO A 137 -3.69 13.27 23.42
N TYR A 138 -4.93 13.52 23.00
CA TYR A 138 -6.15 13.18 23.74
C TYR A 138 -6.91 12.00 23.13
N TYR A 139 -6.19 11.08 22.48
CA TYR A 139 -6.77 9.88 21.87
C TYR A 139 -7.33 8.91 22.92
N ASP A 140 -8.30 8.09 22.53
CA ASP A 140 -8.79 7.01 23.39
C ASP A 140 -7.80 5.83 23.39
N LYS A 141 -6.96 5.80 24.41
CA LYS A 141 -5.94 4.75 24.59
C LYS A 141 -6.58 3.36 24.69
N LYS A 142 -7.72 3.25 25.40
CA LYS A 142 -8.39 1.98 25.60
C LYS A 142 -8.93 1.43 24.27
N ALA A 143 -9.60 2.28 23.49
CA ALA A 143 -10.10 1.90 22.18
C ALA A 143 -8.96 1.45 21.24
N LEU A 144 -7.79 2.10 21.30
CA LEU A 144 -6.62 1.69 20.51
C LEU A 144 -6.03 0.35 20.97
N GLU A 145 -5.97 0.10 22.28
CA GLU A 145 -5.47 -1.15 22.85
C GLU A 145 -6.42 -2.34 22.60
N GLU A 146 -7.73 -2.08 22.52
CA GLU A 146 -8.75 -3.09 22.22
C GLU A 146 -8.79 -3.46 20.72
N TYR A 147 -8.24 -2.62 19.84
CA TYR A 147 -8.21 -2.93 18.41
C TYR A 147 -7.31 -4.12 18.10
N LYS A 148 -7.89 -5.15 17.49
CA LYS A 148 -7.14 -6.29 17.00
C LYS A 148 -6.60 -5.99 15.60
N GLN A 149 -5.29 -5.93 15.47
CA GLN A 149 -4.61 -5.59 14.22
C GLN A 149 -5.07 -6.44 13.03
N ASP A 150 -5.36 -5.77 11.92
CA ASP A 150 -5.85 -6.38 10.69
C ASP A 150 -7.17 -7.17 10.86
N SER A 151 -8.03 -6.78 11.81
CA SER A 151 -9.39 -7.29 11.90
C SER A 151 -10.33 -6.49 11.00
N ILE A 152 -11.32 -7.16 10.42
CA ILE A 152 -12.43 -6.54 9.72
C ILE A 152 -13.47 -6.14 10.77
N CYS A 153 -13.61 -4.87 11.05
CA CYS A 153 -14.44 -4.39 12.16
C CYS A 153 -14.99 -2.96 11.99
N GLY A 154 -14.90 -2.39 10.79
CA GLY A 154 -15.07 -0.95 10.59
C GLY A 154 -13.82 -0.21 11.04
N THR A 155 -12.75 -0.34 10.25
CA THR A 155 -11.42 0.13 10.63
C THR A 155 -11.34 1.66 10.71
N TRP A 156 -12.01 2.38 9.80
CA TRP A 156 -12.04 3.83 9.86
C TRP A 156 -12.90 4.35 11.02
N GLU A 157 -14.02 3.66 11.36
CA GLU A 157 -14.85 3.96 12.53
C GLU A 157 -14.05 3.76 13.82
N THR A 158 -13.25 2.68 13.86
CA THR A 158 -12.33 2.41 14.98
C THR A 158 -11.30 3.52 15.11
N LEU A 159 -10.67 3.92 14.00
CA LEU A 159 -9.74 5.06 14.03
C LEU A 159 -10.45 6.35 14.44
N CYS A 160 -11.67 6.60 13.95
CA CYS A 160 -12.47 7.76 14.36
C CYS A 160 -12.70 7.77 15.87
N LYS A 161 -13.11 6.65 16.46
CA LYS A 161 -13.30 6.51 17.91
C LYS A 161 -12.00 6.78 18.67
N VAL A 162 -10.88 6.26 18.18
CA VAL A 162 -9.57 6.47 18.79
C VAL A 162 -9.15 7.93 18.79
N VAL A 163 -9.25 8.62 17.64
CA VAL A 163 -8.68 9.97 17.49
C VAL A 163 -9.67 11.10 17.81
N CYS A 164 -10.97 10.80 17.85
CA CYS A 164 -12.04 11.76 18.12
C CYS A 164 -13.04 11.24 19.17
N PRO A 165 -12.60 10.80 20.37
CA PRO A 165 -13.44 10.06 21.33
C PRO A 165 -14.72 10.82 21.73
N ASP A 166 -14.68 12.14 21.83
CA ASP A 166 -15.84 12.96 22.27
C ASP A 166 -16.85 13.22 21.16
N THR A 167 -16.50 12.94 19.90
CA THR A 167 -17.32 13.34 18.73
C THR A 167 -17.49 12.24 17.69
N TYR A 168 -16.97 11.04 17.93
CA TYR A 168 -16.93 9.97 16.92
C TYR A 168 -18.33 9.55 16.44
N GLU A 169 -19.32 9.43 17.34
CA GLU A 169 -20.70 9.09 16.98
C GLU A 169 -21.27 10.09 15.96
N ARG A 170 -21.10 11.38 16.26
CA ARG A 170 -21.54 12.45 15.37
C ARG A 170 -20.84 12.42 14.01
N ILE A 171 -19.54 12.07 13.99
CA ILE A 171 -18.77 11.97 12.73
C ILE A 171 -19.26 10.82 11.89
N ILE A 172 -19.55 9.66 12.50
CA ILE A 172 -20.09 8.48 11.81
C ILE A 172 -21.46 8.80 11.19
N ASP A 173 -22.33 9.52 11.91
CA ASP A 173 -23.68 9.86 11.46
C ASP A 173 -23.72 10.89 10.30
N ILE A 174 -22.65 11.67 10.09
CA ILE A 174 -22.61 12.68 9.03
C ILE A 174 -22.69 12.05 7.63
N GLY A 175 -22.06 10.87 7.43
CA GLY A 175 -22.02 10.21 6.13
C GLY A 175 -21.04 10.84 5.12
N TYR A 176 -20.91 10.17 3.96
CA TYR A 176 -20.10 10.67 2.86
C TYR A 176 -20.79 11.85 2.15
N PRO A 177 -20.04 12.86 1.61
CA PRO A 177 -18.58 12.87 1.43
C PRO A 177 -17.78 13.40 2.63
N ALA A 178 -18.42 13.90 3.69
CA ALA A 178 -17.72 14.52 4.81
C ALA A 178 -16.73 13.58 5.52
N ILE A 179 -17.07 12.28 5.64
CA ILE A 179 -16.17 11.27 6.18
C ILE A 179 -14.83 11.24 5.44
N GLY A 180 -14.84 11.37 4.11
CA GLY A 180 -13.62 11.41 3.31
C GLY A 180 -12.67 12.55 3.70
N GLU A 181 -13.23 13.71 4.11
CA GLU A 181 -12.40 14.82 4.62
C GLU A 181 -11.77 14.51 5.97
N TYR A 182 -12.48 13.80 6.86
CA TYR A 182 -11.91 13.36 8.14
C TYR A 182 -10.80 12.34 7.91
N LYS A 183 -11.02 11.31 7.09
CA LYS A 183 -10.00 10.32 6.72
C LYS A 183 -8.74 11.00 6.17
N ALA A 184 -8.89 11.97 5.28
CA ALA A 184 -7.77 12.74 4.74
C ALA A 184 -7.02 13.56 5.82
N ARG A 185 -7.73 14.15 6.79
CA ARG A 185 -7.11 14.87 7.92
C ARG A 185 -6.34 13.92 8.82
N TRP A 186 -6.91 12.75 9.18
CA TRP A 186 -6.26 11.75 10.02
C TRP A 186 -5.01 11.20 9.34
N SER A 187 -5.12 10.80 8.08
CA SER A 187 -3.99 10.34 7.26
C SER A 187 -2.86 11.36 7.24
N LYS A 188 -3.17 12.64 7.00
CA LYS A 188 -2.18 13.72 6.98
C LYS A 188 -1.54 13.98 8.35
N ALA A 189 -2.32 13.94 9.44
CA ALA A 189 -1.82 14.22 10.78
C ALA A 189 -0.92 13.10 11.28
N ILE A 190 -1.39 11.84 11.19
CA ILE A 190 -0.68 10.66 11.71
C ILE A 190 0.57 10.37 10.86
N SER A 191 0.48 10.51 9.53
CA SER A 191 1.61 10.25 8.63
C SER A 191 2.86 11.05 8.94
N ARG A 192 2.76 12.19 9.61
CA ARG A 192 3.94 12.98 10.03
C ARG A 192 4.85 12.19 10.98
N TYR A 193 4.28 11.29 11.75
CA TYR A 193 4.95 10.57 12.82
C TYR A 193 5.13 9.08 12.54
N LEU A 194 4.56 8.56 11.42
CA LEU A 194 4.67 7.15 11.06
C LEU A 194 6.13 6.72 10.90
N LEU A 195 6.45 5.61 11.56
CA LEU A 195 7.73 4.92 11.46
C LEU A 195 7.49 3.44 11.15
N PRO A 196 8.05 2.90 10.04
CA PRO A 196 7.83 1.52 9.63
C PRO A 196 8.21 0.47 10.69
N GLU A 197 9.20 0.78 11.54
CA GLU A 197 9.66 -0.10 12.62
C GLU A 197 8.66 -0.21 13.78
N ASN A 198 7.85 0.82 14.02
CA ASN A 198 6.86 0.85 15.09
C ASN A 198 5.54 0.20 14.69
N ASN A 199 5.34 0.01 13.40
CA ASN A 199 4.06 -0.51 12.89
C ASN A 199 3.91 -2.00 13.17
N ILE A 200 2.87 -2.36 13.94
CA ILE A 200 2.59 -3.73 14.37
C ILE A 200 1.62 -4.48 13.46
N SER A 201 0.97 -3.81 12.48
CA SER A 201 0.05 -4.46 11.53
C SER A 201 0.75 -5.60 10.77
N PRO A 202 0.21 -6.83 10.78
CA PRO A 202 0.77 -7.97 10.03
C PRO A 202 0.82 -7.72 8.53
N SER A 203 -0.25 -7.15 7.94
CA SER A 203 -0.32 -6.86 6.51
C SER A 203 0.74 -5.84 6.09
N PHE A 204 0.95 -4.78 6.87
CA PHE A 204 2.03 -3.83 6.63
C PHE A 204 3.42 -4.48 6.75
N LYS A 205 3.66 -5.30 7.79
CA LYS A 205 4.94 -6.03 7.95
C LYS A 205 5.23 -6.93 6.76
N ASN A 206 4.21 -7.61 6.24
CA ASN A 206 4.34 -8.45 5.04
C ASN A 206 4.67 -7.60 3.80
N PHE A 207 3.96 -6.48 3.60
CA PHE A 207 4.28 -5.52 2.53
C PHE A 207 5.72 -5.02 2.64
N ARG A 208 6.14 -4.53 3.81
CA ARG A 208 7.50 -4.03 4.06
C ARG A 208 8.56 -5.08 3.71
N LYS A 209 8.38 -6.32 4.21
CA LYS A 209 9.30 -7.44 3.94
C LYS A 209 9.40 -7.73 2.44
N THR A 210 8.26 -7.81 1.76
CA THR A 210 8.23 -8.10 0.32
C THR A 210 8.88 -6.99 -0.49
N PHE A 211 8.62 -5.73 -0.13
CA PHE A 211 9.23 -4.57 -0.78
C PHE A 211 10.75 -4.57 -0.63
N ILE A 212 11.27 -4.70 0.59
CA ILE A 212 12.72 -4.74 0.85
C ILE A 212 13.37 -5.89 0.08
N TYR A 213 12.76 -7.08 0.10
CA TYR A 213 13.25 -8.24 -0.64
C TYR A 213 13.32 -7.94 -2.13
N SER A 214 12.25 -7.39 -2.72
CA SER A 214 12.17 -7.07 -4.14
C SER A 214 13.26 -6.09 -4.60
N VAL A 215 13.62 -5.09 -3.78
CA VAL A 215 14.61 -4.07 -4.15
C VAL A 215 16.05 -4.48 -3.86
N LYS A 216 16.28 -5.45 -2.95
CA LYS A 216 17.65 -5.90 -2.57
C LYS A 216 18.14 -7.10 -3.36
N LEU A 217 17.26 -7.88 -4.00
CA LEU A 217 17.61 -9.13 -4.66
C LEU A 217 18.71 -8.99 -5.73
N ASP A 218 18.78 -7.87 -6.44
CA ASP A 218 19.77 -7.64 -7.50
C ASP A 218 21.11 -7.09 -6.97
N LYS A 219 21.21 -6.81 -5.68
CA LYS A 219 22.45 -6.28 -5.09
C LYS A 219 23.40 -7.37 -4.57
N GLU A 220 22.94 -8.62 -4.48
CA GLU A 220 23.85 -9.74 -4.21
C GLU A 220 24.46 -10.22 -5.52
N PRO A 221 25.83 -10.22 -5.65
CA PRO A 221 26.47 -10.83 -6.80
C PRO A 221 26.13 -12.32 -6.82
N VAL A 222 25.47 -12.75 -7.89
CA VAL A 222 25.21 -14.17 -8.14
C VAL A 222 26.56 -14.89 -8.11
N LYS A 223 26.87 -15.60 -7.03
CA LYS A 223 28.01 -16.53 -6.99
C LYS A 223 27.71 -17.63 -8.01
N ARG A 224 28.22 -17.46 -9.24
CA ARG A 224 28.16 -18.54 -10.24
C ARG A 224 28.86 -19.75 -9.66
N PRO A 225 28.24 -20.94 -9.62
CA PRO A 225 28.91 -22.15 -9.18
C PRO A 225 30.10 -22.35 -10.10
N LYS A 226 31.30 -22.52 -9.52
CA LYS A 226 32.51 -22.89 -10.26
C LYS A 226 32.30 -24.31 -10.81
N VAL A 227 32.06 -24.42 -12.12
CA VAL A 227 32.03 -25.69 -12.81
C VAL A 227 33.49 -26.18 -12.91
N HIS A 228 33.88 -27.14 -12.10
CA HIS A 228 35.17 -27.83 -12.24
C HIS A 228 35.04 -28.85 -13.37
N THR A 229 35.55 -28.54 -14.56
CA THR A 229 35.79 -29.51 -15.64
C THR A 229 36.94 -30.39 -15.18
N ARG A 230 36.67 -31.67 -14.89
CA ARG A 230 37.69 -32.68 -14.80
C ARG A 230 37.97 -33.13 -16.22
N THR A 231 39.16 -32.80 -16.75
CA THR A 231 39.74 -33.42 -17.93
C THR A 231 40.25 -34.80 -17.50
N PHE A 232 39.82 -35.85 -18.18
CA PHE A 232 40.42 -37.20 -18.14
C PHE A 232 41.53 -37.27 -19.16
#